data_21877119f3ababef18d6916ba2ad3295
#
_entry.id   21877119f3ababef18d6916ba2ad3295
#
_cell.length_a   1.000
_cell.length_b   1.000
_cell.length_c   1.000
_cell.angle_alpha   90.00
_cell.angle_beta   90.00
_cell.angle_gamma   90.00
#
_symmetry.space_group_name_H-M   'P 1'
#
loop_
_entity.id
_entity.type
_entity.pdbx_description
1 polymer ?
#
loop_
_entity_poly.entity_id
_entity_poly.type
_entity_poly.pdbx_seq_one_letter_code
_entity_poly.pdbx_strand_id
1 'polypeptide(L)'
;MRNADPEAVHDARVASRRMRELLPLCVDQRDERYAEVRELGRRLGQVRDCDVEIGLLNEFEERVPRAGGLLAVRRHTTVLTRENRLRQVIKTLSNDAGQFAPVFPMPPAHAVQDRLWTAGWRERLRSRVNRRRERAVEALDCATGVYFPNRLHRARIAIKKLRYAAEVARETGLFTDTGRALRPIRRAQDLLGDIHDRELLRGFLTTQIDSRPDGDGASMLLPCVDYEIAWRHRRFLTRRTDLIEACQAIRLDRPQLRRIAASAASIGVATALLAISQGRR
;
A
#
# COMPACT_ATOMS: atom_id res chain seq x y z
N MET A 1 20.68 3.52 18.59
CA MET A 1 19.68 3.97 17.57
C MET A 1 18.42 3.16 17.80
N ARG A 2 17.32 3.80 18.20
CA ARG A 2 16.06 3.08 18.41
C ARG A 2 15.50 2.69 17.04
N ASN A 3 15.28 1.40 16.80
CA ASN A 3 14.57 0.90 15.63
C ASN A 3 13.19 1.56 15.60
N ALA A 4 12.88 2.29 14.51
CA ALA A 4 11.52 2.77 14.35
C ALA A 4 10.60 1.55 14.23
N ASP A 5 9.53 1.59 15.02
CA ASP A 5 8.52 0.55 15.07
C ASP A 5 7.96 0.28 13.65
N PRO A 6 7.90 -0.98 13.20
CA PRO A 6 7.27 -1.34 11.93
C PRO A 6 5.84 -0.81 11.77
N GLU A 7 5.11 -0.66 12.88
CA GLU A 7 3.76 -0.09 12.89
C GLU A 7 3.78 1.40 12.57
N ALA A 8 4.71 2.17 13.15
CA ALA A 8 4.89 3.59 12.82
C ALA A 8 5.24 3.81 11.34
N VAL A 9 6.07 2.95 10.75
CA VAL A 9 6.39 2.97 9.31
C VAL A 9 5.14 2.64 8.48
N HIS A 10 4.35 1.67 8.92
CA HIS A 10 3.10 1.30 8.27
C HIS A 10 2.13 2.47 8.24
N ASP A 11 1.90 3.11 9.37
CA ASP A 11 0.98 4.24 9.52
C ASP A 11 1.41 5.44 8.69
N ALA A 12 2.69 5.79 8.71
CA ALA A 12 3.24 6.85 7.88
C ALA A 12 3.05 6.55 6.37
N ARG A 13 3.18 5.27 5.97
CA ARG A 13 2.92 4.85 4.60
C ARG A 13 1.45 4.95 4.22
N VAL A 14 0.54 4.56 5.10
CA VAL A 14 -0.91 4.71 4.90
C VAL A 14 -1.26 6.19 4.75
N ALA A 15 -0.72 7.02 5.65
CA ALA A 15 -0.88 8.47 5.64
C ALA A 15 -0.40 9.10 4.32
N SER A 16 0.81 8.79 3.87
CA SER A 16 1.37 9.31 2.61
C SER A 16 0.53 8.91 1.39
N ARG A 17 -0.08 7.73 1.41
CA ARG A 17 -0.98 7.28 0.34
C ARG A 17 -2.29 8.07 0.32
N ARG A 18 -2.88 8.33 1.49
CA ARG A 18 -4.08 9.17 1.60
C ARG A 18 -3.81 10.59 1.13
N MET A 19 -2.69 11.17 1.53
CA MET A 19 -2.27 12.50 1.06
C MET A 19 -2.11 12.55 -0.47
N ARG A 20 -1.53 11.54 -1.09
CA ARG A 20 -1.42 11.46 -2.56
C ARG A 20 -2.78 11.42 -3.27
N GLU A 21 -3.83 10.97 -2.61
CA GLU A 21 -5.19 11.01 -3.15
C GLU A 21 -5.85 12.36 -2.93
N LEU A 22 -5.59 13.00 -1.79
CA LEU A 22 -6.21 14.27 -1.40
C LEU A 22 -5.53 15.49 -2.05
N LEU A 23 -4.19 15.54 -2.07
CA LEU A 23 -3.46 16.70 -2.59
C LEU A 23 -3.91 17.16 -3.98
N PRO A 24 -4.10 16.30 -4.99
CA PRO A 24 -4.57 16.74 -6.31
C PRO A 24 -6.00 17.30 -6.35
N LEU A 25 -6.74 17.22 -5.23
CA LEU A 25 -8.05 17.83 -5.08
C LEU A 25 -7.97 19.22 -4.45
N CYS A 26 -6.87 19.48 -3.73
CA CYS A 26 -6.65 20.72 -2.97
C CYS A 26 -5.67 21.66 -3.65
N VAL A 27 -4.68 21.13 -4.36
CA VAL A 27 -3.60 21.90 -4.99
C VAL A 27 -3.42 21.48 -6.45
N ASP A 28 -2.73 22.31 -7.23
CA ASP A 28 -2.33 21.94 -8.59
C ASP A 28 -1.39 20.73 -8.55
N GLN A 29 -1.46 19.84 -9.55
CA GLN A 29 -0.58 18.68 -9.67
C GLN A 29 0.88 19.05 -9.94
N ARG A 30 1.14 20.29 -10.33
CA ARG A 30 2.49 20.87 -10.49
C ARG A 30 3.09 21.37 -9.17
N ASP A 31 2.32 21.37 -8.09
CA ASP A 31 2.79 21.77 -6.76
C ASP A 31 3.89 20.79 -6.28
N GLU A 32 5.03 21.33 -5.87
CA GLU A 32 6.19 20.55 -5.42
C GLU A 32 5.85 19.60 -4.27
N ARG A 33 4.95 20.01 -3.40
CA ARG A 33 4.43 19.19 -2.28
C ARG A 33 3.88 17.84 -2.74
N TYR A 34 3.29 17.79 -3.95
CA TYR A 34 2.80 16.52 -4.48
C TYR A 34 3.95 15.57 -4.84
N ALA A 35 5.04 16.09 -5.39
CA ALA A 35 6.24 15.31 -5.71
C ALA A 35 6.92 14.80 -4.42
N GLU A 36 7.04 15.65 -3.41
CA GLU A 36 7.62 15.31 -2.09
C GLU A 36 6.85 14.20 -1.38
N VAL A 37 5.52 14.32 -1.26
CA VAL A 37 4.68 13.27 -0.66
C VAL A 37 4.74 11.97 -1.45
N ARG A 38 4.85 12.05 -2.77
CA ARG A 38 5.04 10.89 -3.63
C ARG A 38 6.37 10.19 -3.34
N GLU A 39 7.44 10.96 -3.23
CA GLU A 39 8.79 10.44 -2.96
C GLU A 39 8.88 9.86 -1.54
N LEU A 40 8.36 10.57 -0.54
CA LEU A 40 8.26 10.04 0.82
C LEU A 40 7.50 8.72 0.86
N GLY A 41 6.34 8.65 0.21
CA GLY A 41 5.55 7.43 0.13
C GLY A 41 6.27 6.28 -0.59
N ARG A 42 7.15 6.58 -1.56
CA ARG A 42 8.00 5.59 -2.23
C ARG A 42 9.07 5.05 -1.28
N ARG A 43 9.77 5.92 -0.56
CA ARG A 43 10.82 5.54 0.41
C ARG A 43 10.25 4.74 1.58
N LEU A 44 9.15 5.19 2.18
CA LEU A 44 8.43 4.42 3.20
C LEU A 44 7.96 3.05 2.67
N GLY A 45 7.59 3.00 1.39
CA GLY A 45 7.28 1.76 0.71
C GLY A 45 8.42 0.77 0.76
N GLN A 46 9.63 1.21 0.42
CA GLN A 46 10.82 0.37 0.41
C GLN A 46 11.21 -0.16 1.81
N VAL A 47 11.01 0.64 2.86
CA VAL A 47 11.21 0.16 4.25
C VAL A 47 10.19 -0.93 4.59
N ARG A 48 8.91 -0.68 4.32
CA ARG A 48 7.84 -1.64 4.60
C ARG A 48 7.99 -2.95 3.81
N ASP A 49 8.50 -2.89 2.59
CA ASP A 49 8.74 -4.09 1.78
C ASP A 49 9.81 -4.97 2.45
N CYS A 50 10.82 -4.39 3.15
CA CYS A 50 11.75 -5.14 3.99
C CYS A 50 11.06 -5.75 5.24
N ASP A 51 10.16 -5.02 5.91
CA ASP A 51 9.42 -5.56 7.07
C ASP A 51 8.59 -6.79 6.68
N VAL A 52 7.92 -6.72 5.52
CA VAL A 52 7.13 -7.84 4.99
C VAL A 52 8.01 -9.02 4.64
N GLU A 53 9.15 -8.79 3.98
CA GLU A 53 10.10 -9.84 3.63
C GLU A 53 10.65 -10.52 4.88
N ILE A 54 11.05 -9.77 5.91
CA ILE A 54 11.54 -10.32 7.17
C ILE A 54 10.47 -11.22 7.82
N GLY A 55 9.22 -10.76 7.87
CA GLY A 55 8.11 -11.56 8.39
C GLY A 55 7.91 -12.87 7.63
N LEU A 56 7.98 -12.81 6.29
CA LEU A 56 7.86 -13.99 5.44
C LEU A 56 9.02 -14.98 5.62
N LEU A 57 10.25 -14.47 5.74
CA LEU A 57 11.43 -15.32 6.00
C LEU A 57 11.31 -16.04 7.35
N ASN A 58 10.83 -15.38 8.41
CA ASN A 58 10.58 -16.00 9.71
C ASN A 58 9.50 -17.10 9.59
N GLU A 59 8.38 -16.83 8.90
CA GLU A 59 7.32 -17.82 8.64
C GLU A 59 7.88 -19.10 7.99
N PHE A 60 8.74 -18.96 6.97
CA PHE A 60 9.32 -20.12 6.29
C PHE A 60 10.42 -20.81 7.10
N GLU A 61 11.20 -20.09 7.92
CA GLU A 61 12.21 -20.67 8.81
C GLU A 61 11.57 -21.61 9.85
N GLU A 62 10.44 -21.21 10.43
CA GLU A 62 9.68 -22.05 11.36
C GLU A 62 9.13 -23.32 10.69
N ARG A 63 8.69 -23.22 9.44
CA ARG A 63 8.07 -24.32 8.68
C ARG A 63 9.07 -25.26 8.02
N VAL A 64 10.25 -24.77 7.64
CA VAL A 64 11.28 -25.51 6.93
C VAL A 64 12.66 -25.25 7.62
N PRO A 65 12.88 -25.77 8.82
CA PRO A 65 14.09 -25.47 9.60
C PRO A 65 15.40 -25.83 8.89
N ARG A 66 15.38 -26.84 8.01
CA ARG A 66 16.55 -27.25 7.20
C ARG A 66 17.04 -26.17 6.25
N ALA A 67 16.20 -25.24 5.87
CA ALA A 67 16.57 -24.08 5.04
C ALA A 67 17.01 -22.87 5.86
N GLY A 68 17.06 -22.98 7.20
CA GLY A 68 17.29 -21.89 8.13
C GLY A 68 18.59 -21.11 7.85
N GLY A 69 19.66 -21.78 7.46
CA GLY A 69 20.93 -21.11 7.12
C GLY A 69 20.78 -20.11 5.97
N LEU A 70 20.13 -20.50 4.88
CA LEU A 70 19.85 -19.62 3.74
C LEU A 70 18.94 -18.45 4.13
N LEU A 71 17.88 -18.76 4.86
CA LEU A 71 16.89 -17.75 5.29
C LEU A 71 17.49 -16.77 6.28
N ALA A 72 18.36 -17.21 7.20
CA ALA A 72 19.05 -16.35 8.15
C ALA A 72 20.00 -15.36 7.45
N VAL A 73 20.76 -15.79 6.46
CA VAL A 73 21.61 -14.91 5.64
C VAL A 73 20.78 -13.87 4.91
N ARG A 74 19.68 -14.29 4.26
CA ARG A 74 18.78 -13.36 3.57
C ARG A 74 18.15 -12.37 4.53
N ARG A 75 17.65 -12.84 5.68
CA ARG A 75 17.07 -12.01 6.73
C ARG A 75 18.07 -10.96 7.23
N HIS A 76 19.31 -11.36 7.53
CA HIS A 76 20.35 -10.42 7.95
C HIS A 76 20.57 -9.31 6.93
N THR A 77 20.71 -9.65 5.66
CA THR A 77 20.87 -8.69 4.55
C THR A 77 19.68 -7.75 4.45
N THR A 78 18.46 -8.29 4.59
CA THR A 78 17.22 -7.51 4.53
C THR A 78 17.10 -6.55 5.72
N VAL A 79 17.51 -6.96 6.94
CA VAL A 79 17.56 -6.10 8.12
C VAL A 79 18.52 -4.93 7.91
N LEU A 80 19.74 -5.17 7.43
CA LEU A 80 20.70 -4.11 7.12
C LEU A 80 20.17 -3.14 6.04
N THR A 81 19.51 -3.67 5.02
CA THR A 81 18.89 -2.87 3.96
C THR A 81 17.76 -2.00 4.53
N ARG A 82 16.91 -2.56 5.39
CA ARG A 82 15.85 -1.85 6.11
C ARG A 82 16.40 -0.68 6.91
N GLU A 83 17.42 -0.90 7.71
CA GLU A 83 18.04 0.14 8.52
C GLU A 83 18.61 1.27 7.68
N ASN A 84 19.29 0.95 6.58
CA ASN A 84 19.82 1.94 5.65
C ASN A 84 18.69 2.80 5.02
N ARG A 85 17.65 2.16 4.53
CA ARG A 85 16.48 2.85 3.96
C ARG A 85 15.76 3.73 4.99
N LEU A 86 15.60 3.22 6.21
CA LEU A 86 15.00 3.98 7.29
C LEU A 86 15.82 5.22 7.66
N ARG A 87 17.14 5.09 7.76
CA ARG A 87 18.05 6.24 7.98
C ARG A 87 17.88 7.32 6.89
N GLN A 88 17.74 6.90 5.63
CA GLN A 88 17.50 7.83 4.52
C GLN A 88 16.13 8.55 4.66
N VAL A 89 15.08 7.84 5.05
CA VAL A 89 13.76 8.43 5.32
C VAL A 89 13.86 9.47 6.43
N ILE A 90 14.49 9.13 7.56
CA ILE A 90 14.66 10.01 8.72
C ILE A 90 15.47 11.25 8.32
N LYS A 91 16.56 11.08 7.55
CA LYS A 91 17.37 12.20 7.07
C LYS A 91 16.55 13.16 6.19
N THR A 92 15.74 12.63 5.27
CA THR A 92 14.85 13.45 4.43
C THR A 92 13.86 14.22 5.29
N LEU A 93 13.15 13.54 6.21
CA LEU A 93 12.20 14.20 7.11
C LEU A 93 12.84 15.26 8.01
N SER A 94 14.09 15.07 8.42
CA SER A 94 14.80 16.02 9.29
C SER A 94 15.29 17.25 8.52
N ASN A 95 15.71 17.09 7.27
CA ASN A 95 16.15 18.19 6.43
C ASN A 95 14.97 19.03 5.92
N ASP A 96 13.86 18.38 5.66
CA ASP A 96 12.66 18.99 5.06
C ASP A 96 11.57 19.30 6.10
N ALA A 97 11.86 19.16 7.41
CA ALA A 97 10.89 19.39 8.47
C ALA A 97 10.24 20.80 8.42
N GLY A 98 10.98 21.79 7.93
CA GLY A 98 10.45 23.14 7.67
C GLY A 98 9.54 23.22 6.45
N GLN A 99 9.74 22.38 5.44
CA GLN A 99 8.94 22.36 4.21
C GLN A 99 7.65 21.56 4.38
N PHE A 100 7.67 20.50 5.18
CA PHE A 100 6.47 19.73 5.53
C PHE A 100 5.58 20.40 6.58
N ALA A 101 6.13 21.32 7.39
CA ALA A 101 5.36 22.03 8.40
C ALA A 101 4.12 22.79 7.86
N PRO A 102 4.17 23.45 6.67
CA PRO A 102 2.99 24.10 6.09
C PRO A 102 1.94 23.14 5.54
N VAL A 103 2.32 21.88 5.31
CA VAL A 103 1.39 20.83 4.81
C VAL A 103 0.63 20.19 5.96
N PHE A 104 1.13 20.34 7.21
CA PHE A 104 0.68 19.58 8.36
C PHE A 104 -0.07 20.33 9.46
N PRO A 105 -0.06 21.64 9.64
CA PRO A 105 -1.14 22.24 10.40
C PRO A 105 -2.38 22.22 9.51
N MET A 106 -3.06 21.08 9.45
CA MET A 106 -4.44 21.08 8.97
C MET A 106 -5.20 22.06 9.88
N PRO A 107 -5.76 23.14 9.32
CA PRO A 107 -6.60 24.02 10.10
C PRO A 107 -7.72 23.18 10.74
N PRO A 108 -8.23 23.59 11.91
CA PRO A 108 -9.27 22.84 12.59
C PRO A 108 -10.44 22.58 11.64
N ALA A 109 -11.04 21.42 11.76
CA ALA A 109 -12.02 20.86 10.82
C ALA A 109 -13.11 21.84 10.34
N HIS A 110 -13.49 22.80 11.18
CA HIS A 110 -14.47 23.84 10.85
C HIS A 110 -13.92 24.97 9.94
N ALA A 111 -12.61 25.18 9.94
CA ALA A 111 -11.96 26.18 9.07
C ALA A 111 -11.55 25.62 7.71
N VAL A 112 -11.57 24.28 7.56
CA VAL A 112 -11.14 23.54 6.35
C VAL A 112 -12.26 23.46 5.30
N GLN A 113 -13.50 23.71 5.71
CA GLN A 113 -14.68 23.28 4.95
C GLN A 113 -14.83 23.87 3.54
N ASP A 114 -14.28 25.06 3.24
CA ASP A 114 -14.48 25.66 1.91
C ASP A 114 -13.24 26.26 1.22
N ARG A 115 -12.13 26.51 1.94
CA ARG A 115 -10.97 27.22 1.38
C ARG A 115 -9.86 26.35 0.82
N LEU A 116 -9.80 25.06 1.22
CA LEU A 116 -8.72 24.14 0.79
C LEU A 116 -9.05 23.39 -0.50
N TRP A 117 -10.31 23.33 -0.88
CA TRP A 117 -10.72 22.58 -2.06
C TRP A 117 -10.76 23.47 -3.29
N THR A 118 -9.99 23.14 -4.31
CA THR A 118 -10.08 23.83 -5.60
C THR A 118 -11.45 23.62 -6.24
N ALA A 119 -11.94 24.59 -6.98
CA ALA A 119 -13.23 24.50 -7.69
C ALA A 119 -13.34 23.19 -8.49
N GLY A 120 -14.52 22.53 -8.44
CA GLY A 120 -14.74 21.26 -9.15
C GLY A 120 -14.04 20.02 -8.60
N TRP A 121 -13.52 20.05 -7.37
CA TRP A 121 -12.84 18.89 -6.76
C TRP A 121 -13.72 17.63 -6.70
N ARG A 122 -15.02 17.79 -6.45
CA ARG A 122 -15.99 16.67 -6.42
C ARG A 122 -16.04 15.94 -7.76
N GLU A 123 -16.08 16.69 -8.84
CA GLU A 123 -16.10 16.12 -10.18
C GLU A 123 -14.76 15.47 -10.55
N ARG A 124 -13.64 16.08 -10.14
CA ARG A 124 -12.31 15.46 -10.31
C ARG A 124 -12.19 14.15 -9.53
N LEU A 125 -12.70 14.10 -8.30
CA LEU A 125 -12.69 12.86 -7.50
C LEU A 125 -13.61 11.80 -8.14
N ARG A 126 -14.80 12.18 -8.57
CA ARG A 126 -15.74 11.29 -9.28
C ARG A 126 -15.11 10.70 -10.54
N SER A 127 -14.57 11.55 -11.40
CA SER A 127 -13.88 11.13 -12.63
C SER A 127 -12.69 10.20 -12.33
N ARG A 128 -11.93 10.49 -11.27
CA ARG A 128 -10.80 9.64 -10.83
C ARG A 128 -11.26 8.27 -10.35
N VAL A 129 -12.29 8.21 -9.51
CA VAL A 129 -12.84 6.94 -9.01
C VAL A 129 -13.38 6.10 -10.16
N ASN A 130 -14.14 6.70 -11.07
CA ASN A 130 -14.69 6.02 -12.24
C ASN A 130 -13.59 5.40 -13.11
N ARG A 131 -12.59 6.19 -13.50
CA ARG A 131 -11.44 5.67 -14.29
C ARG A 131 -10.70 4.55 -13.57
N ARG A 132 -10.56 4.62 -12.24
CA ARG A 132 -9.90 3.57 -11.46
C ARG A 132 -10.75 2.31 -11.34
N ARG A 133 -12.06 2.46 -11.23
CA ARG A 133 -13.02 1.36 -11.26
C ARG A 133 -12.92 0.60 -12.57
N GLU A 134 -12.98 1.30 -13.70
CA GLU A 134 -12.86 0.71 -15.03
C GLU A 134 -11.54 -0.06 -15.20
N ARG A 135 -10.43 0.56 -14.84
CA ARG A 135 -9.10 -0.10 -14.86
C ARG A 135 -9.00 -1.28 -13.92
N ALA A 136 -9.68 -1.26 -12.78
CA ALA A 136 -9.67 -2.38 -11.85
C ALA A 136 -10.46 -3.56 -12.41
N VAL A 137 -11.63 -3.31 -12.98
CA VAL A 137 -12.44 -4.33 -13.66
C VAL A 137 -11.66 -4.93 -14.83
N GLU A 138 -11.11 -4.11 -15.73
CA GLU A 138 -10.30 -4.56 -16.86
C GLU A 138 -9.12 -5.43 -16.42
N ALA A 139 -8.38 -4.99 -15.39
CA ALA A 139 -7.24 -5.74 -14.88
C ALA A 139 -7.66 -7.09 -14.25
N LEU A 140 -8.83 -7.13 -13.60
CA LEU A 140 -9.41 -8.35 -13.05
C LEU A 140 -9.87 -9.29 -14.16
N ASP A 141 -10.47 -8.76 -15.24
CA ASP A 141 -10.88 -9.55 -16.39
C ASP A 141 -9.69 -10.19 -17.12
N CYS A 142 -8.56 -9.48 -17.16
CA CYS A 142 -7.31 -10.04 -17.69
C CYS A 142 -6.64 -11.06 -16.77
N ALA A 143 -6.97 -11.09 -15.47
CA ALA A 143 -6.36 -11.98 -14.48
C ALA A 143 -7.17 -13.28 -14.33
N THR A 144 -7.31 -14.04 -15.41
CA THR A 144 -8.11 -15.27 -15.48
C THR A 144 -7.25 -16.51 -15.71
N GLY A 145 -7.78 -17.68 -15.31
CA GLY A 145 -7.30 -19.01 -15.72
C GLY A 145 -5.85 -19.29 -15.32
N VAL A 146 -4.96 -19.27 -16.27
CA VAL A 146 -3.55 -19.59 -16.06
C VAL A 146 -2.85 -18.51 -15.23
N TYR A 147 -1.94 -18.95 -14.36
CA TYR A 147 -1.16 -18.07 -13.52
C TYR A 147 -0.18 -17.22 -14.33
N PHE A 148 -0.36 -15.91 -14.30
CA PHE A 148 0.55 -14.93 -14.88
C PHE A 148 0.89 -13.86 -13.84
N PRO A 149 2.10 -13.84 -13.27
CA PRO A 149 2.52 -12.88 -12.23
C PRO A 149 2.24 -11.42 -12.61
N ASN A 150 2.56 -11.05 -13.85
CA ASN A 150 2.36 -9.68 -14.36
C ASN A 150 0.88 -9.27 -14.43
N ARG A 151 -0.04 -10.18 -14.70
CA ARG A 151 -1.48 -9.91 -14.73
C ARG A 151 -2.01 -9.69 -13.31
N LEU A 152 -1.62 -10.54 -12.37
CA LEU A 152 -1.96 -10.39 -10.96
C LEU A 152 -1.37 -9.13 -10.35
N HIS A 153 -0.13 -8.80 -10.68
CA HIS A 153 0.50 -7.55 -10.25
C HIS A 153 -0.27 -6.32 -10.76
N ARG A 154 -0.70 -6.31 -12.03
CA ARG A 154 -1.54 -5.23 -12.58
C ARG A 154 -2.88 -5.11 -11.84
N ALA A 155 -3.56 -6.24 -11.61
CA ALA A 155 -4.80 -6.28 -10.84
C ALA A 155 -4.60 -5.74 -9.41
N ARG A 156 -3.54 -6.17 -8.70
CA ARG A 156 -3.16 -5.67 -7.38
C ARG A 156 -3.01 -4.14 -7.36
N ILE A 157 -2.28 -3.58 -8.32
CA ILE A 157 -2.05 -2.13 -8.41
C ILE A 157 -3.35 -1.38 -8.71
N ALA A 158 -4.19 -1.90 -9.61
CA ALA A 158 -5.45 -1.28 -9.98
C ALA A 158 -6.44 -1.27 -8.81
N ILE A 159 -6.62 -2.40 -8.13
CA ILE A 159 -7.47 -2.56 -6.94
C ILE A 159 -6.99 -1.62 -5.83
N LYS A 160 -5.70 -1.57 -5.56
CA LYS A 160 -5.12 -0.69 -4.55
C LYS A 160 -5.41 0.78 -4.83
N LYS A 161 -5.27 1.23 -6.09
CA LYS A 161 -5.58 2.60 -6.50
C LYS A 161 -7.07 2.91 -6.36
N LEU A 162 -7.95 1.97 -6.75
CA LEU A 162 -9.38 2.12 -6.60
C LEU A 162 -9.77 2.24 -5.13
N ARG A 163 -9.25 1.34 -4.27
CA ARG A 163 -9.54 1.35 -2.84
C ARG A 163 -9.26 2.71 -2.20
N TYR A 164 -8.06 3.26 -2.41
CA TYR A 164 -7.71 4.55 -1.80
C TYR A 164 -8.59 5.70 -2.30
N ALA A 165 -8.93 5.72 -3.59
CA ALA A 165 -9.84 6.75 -4.11
C ALA A 165 -11.25 6.60 -3.54
N ALA A 166 -11.75 5.39 -3.38
CA ALA A 166 -13.06 5.11 -2.79
C ALA A 166 -13.08 5.42 -1.27
N GLU A 167 -11.98 5.17 -0.55
CA GLU A 167 -11.85 5.57 0.86
C GLU A 167 -11.93 7.10 1.01
N VAL A 168 -11.22 7.85 0.15
CA VAL A 168 -11.33 9.32 0.13
C VAL A 168 -12.76 9.76 -0.24
N ALA A 169 -13.38 9.14 -1.23
CA ALA A 169 -14.76 9.47 -1.61
C ALA A 169 -15.75 9.20 -0.47
N ARG A 170 -15.53 8.15 0.32
CA ARG A 170 -16.32 7.85 1.52
C ARG A 170 -16.10 8.91 2.60
N GLU A 171 -14.86 9.27 2.89
CA GLU A 171 -14.50 10.27 3.90
C GLU A 171 -15.04 11.67 3.54
N THR A 172 -15.13 11.97 2.24
CA THR A 172 -15.70 13.23 1.74
C THR A 172 -17.22 13.19 1.55
N GLY A 173 -17.89 12.11 1.95
CA GLY A 173 -19.35 11.97 1.85
C GLY A 173 -19.88 11.78 0.42
N LEU A 174 -19.02 11.55 -0.57
CA LEU A 174 -19.43 11.28 -1.96
C LEU A 174 -19.72 9.81 -2.25
N PHE A 175 -19.44 8.93 -1.30
CA PHE A 175 -19.66 7.49 -1.41
C PHE A 175 -20.09 6.92 -0.07
N THR A 176 -21.21 6.21 -0.07
CA THR A 176 -21.66 5.44 1.09
C THR A 176 -21.32 3.98 0.90
N ASP A 177 -20.36 3.48 1.69
CA ASP A 177 -19.98 2.08 1.69
C ASP A 177 -20.83 1.31 2.71
N THR A 178 -21.67 0.43 2.22
CA THR A 178 -22.46 -0.49 3.06
C THR A 178 -21.67 -1.74 3.50
N GLY A 179 -20.34 -1.75 3.31
CA GLY A 179 -19.48 -2.92 3.54
C GLY A 179 -19.43 -3.90 2.36
N ARG A 180 -20.27 -3.72 1.36
CA ARG A 180 -20.33 -4.60 0.18
C ARG A 180 -19.20 -4.34 -0.82
N ALA A 181 -18.70 -3.12 -0.91
CA ALA A 181 -17.65 -2.75 -1.85
C ALA A 181 -16.25 -2.79 -1.23
N LEU A 182 -15.97 -2.00 -0.21
CA LEU A 182 -14.61 -1.85 0.30
C LEU A 182 -14.07 -3.10 1.04
N ARG A 183 -14.94 -3.87 1.70
CA ARG A 183 -14.51 -5.07 2.43
C ARG A 183 -13.97 -6.18 1.52
N PRO A 184 -14.66 -6.58 0.42
CA PRO A 184 -14.10 -7.52 -0.55
C PRO A 184 -12.82 -7.01 -1.21
N ILE A 185 -12.76 -5.72 -1.54
CA ILE A 185 -11.59 -5.08 -2.16
C ILE A 185 -10.37 -5.13 -1.24
N ARG A 186 -10.52 -4.88 0.08
CA ARG A 186 -9.43 -5.01 1.06
C ARG A 186 -8.93 -6.44 1.14
N ARG A 187 -9.82 -7.41 1.30
CA ARG A 187 -9.46 -8.84 1.34
C ARG A 187 -8.72 -9.31 0.09
N ALA A 188 -9.15 -8.84 -1.07
CA ALA A 188 -8.47 -9.16 -2.33
C ALA A 188 -7.09 -8.50 -2.42
N GLN A 189 -6.96 -7.26 -1.93
CA GLN A 189 -5.67 -6.58 -1.89
C GLN A 189 -4.67 -7.31 -0.97
N ASP A 190 -5.12 -7.81 0.19
CA ASP A 190 -4.29 -8.58 1.11
C ASP A 190 -3.85 -9.90 0.44
N LEU A 191 -4.78 -10.63 -0.15
CA LEU A 191 -4.48 -11.88 -0.87
C LEU A 191 -3.50 -11.69 -2.03
N LEU A 192 -3.70 -10.65 -2.86
CA LEU A 192 -2.79 -10.32 -3.96
C LEU A 192 -1.45 -9.75 -3.46
N GLY A 193 -1.44 -9.16 -2.27
CA GLY A 193 -0.22 -8.78 -1.55
C GLY A 193 0.60 -10.01 -1.20
N ASP A 194 -0.03 -10.97 -0.54
CA ASP A 194 0.59 -12.24 -0.12
C ASP A 194 1.17 -13.04 -1.31
N ILE A 195 0.48 -13.04 -2.45
CA ILE A 195 1.00 -13.67 -3.68
C ILE A 195 2.26 -12.94 -4.14
N HIS A 196 2.21 -11.61 -4.21
CA HIS A 196 3.33 -10.80 -4.69
C HIS A 196 4.58 -10.97 -3.81
N ASP A 197 4.41 -11.01 -2.50
CA ASP A 197 5.52 -11.13 -1.55
C ASP A 197 6.19 -12.51 -1.70
N ARG A 198 5.41 -13.57 -1.95
CA ARG A 198 5.92 -14.92 -2.27
C ARG A 198 6.59 -15.00 -3.64
N GLU A 199 6.11 -14.25 -4.62
CA GLU A 199 6.78 -14.13 -5.92
C GLU A 199 8.17 -13.51 -5.81
N LEU A 200 8.35 -12.52 -4.95
CA LEU A 200 9.66 -11.94 -4.67
C LEU A 200 10.60 -12.97 -4.02
N LEU A 201 10.10 -13.73 -3.04
CA LEU A 201 10.86 -14.82 -2.43
C LEU A 201 11.19 -15.93 -3.45
N ARG A 202 10.23 -16.32 -4.28
CA ARG A 202 10.43 -17.26 -5.38
C ARG A 202 11.57 -16.84 -6.30
N GLY A 203 11.55 -15.57 -6.75
CA GLY A 203 12.61 -15.01 -7.58
C GLY A 203 13.99 -15.07 -6.91
N PHE A 204 14.07 -14.76 -5.61
CA PHE A 204 15.31 -14.92 -4.85
C PHE A 204 15.78 -16.38 -4.81
N LEU A 205 14.90 -17.34 -4.50
CA LEU A 205 15.24 -18.76 -4.43
C LEU A 205 15.72 -19.30 -5.79
N THR A 206 15.05 -18.94 -6.87
CA THR A 206 15.47 -19.30 -8.23
C THR A 206 16.89 -18.81 -8.53
N THR A 207 17.20 -17.56 -8.21
CA THR A 207 18.54 -16.99 -8.38
C THR A 207 19.59 -17.73 -7.55
N GLN A 208 19.24 -18.20 -6.34
CA GLN A 208 20.16 -18.98 -5.50
C GLN A 208 20.44 -20.36 -6.10
N ILE A 209 19.42 -21.04 -6.64
CA ILE A 209 19.58 -22.35 -7.31
C ILE A 209 20.46 -22.20 -8.54
N ASP A 210 20.22 -21.18 -9.37
CA ASP A 210 21.01 -20.92 -10.57
C ASP A 210 22.48 -20.63 -10.25
N SER A 211 22.74 -19.97 -9.12
CA SER A 211 24.10 -19.60 -8.68
C SER A 211 24.83 -20.72 -7.94
N ARG A 212 24.12 -21.64 -7.28
CA ARG A 212 24.61 -22.75 -6.48
C ARG A 212 23.67 -23.94 -6.57
N PRO A 213 23.81 -24.78 -7.62
CA PRO A 213 22.91 -25.93 -7.84
C PRO A 213 22.83 -26.92 -6.68
N ASP A 214 23.93 -27.05 -5.92
CA ASP A 214 24.04 -27.96 -4.75
C ASP A 214 23.51 -27.33 -3.44
N GLY A 215 22.87 -26.15 -3.52
CA GLY A 215 22.31 -25.45 -2.37
C GLY A 215 20.99 -26.05 -1.89
N ASP A 216 21.04 -27.00 -0.96
CA ASP A 216 19.88 -27.74 -0.44
C ASP A 216 18.72 -26.85 0.03
N GLY A 217 19.00 -25.71 0.65
CA GLY A 217 17.98 -24.85 1.27
C GLY A 217 17.01 -24.23 0.26
N ALA A 218 17.50 -23.71 -0.87
CA ALA A 218 16.68 -23.07 -1.88
C ALA A 218 15.81 -24.11 -2.64
N SER A 219 16.40 -25.24 -2.98
CA SER A 219 15.73 -26.36 -3.66
C SER A 219 14.60 -26.97 -2.81
N MET A 220 14.76 -26.98 -1.48
CA MET A 220 13.70 -27.44 -0.56
C MET A 220 12.56 -26.43 -0.40
N LEU A 221 12.87 -25.13 -0.41
CA LEU A 221 11.88 -24.08 -0.19
C LEU A 221 11.04 -23.77 -1.41
N LEU A 222 11.63 -23.82 -2.61
CA LEU A 222 10.97 -23.41 -3.85
C LEU A 222 9.64 -24.13 -4.09
N PRO A 223 9.52 -25.48 -3.94
CA PRO A 223 8.24 -26.16 -4.08
C PRO A 223 7.19 -25.73 -3.07
N CYS A 224 7.60 -25.40 -1.83
CA CYS A 224 6.69 -24.90 -0.80
C CYS A 224 6.12 -23.52 -1.17
N VAL A 225 6.97 -22.63 -1.67
CA VAL A 225 6.57 -21.30 -2.12
C VAL A 225 5.66 -21.40 -3.35
N ASP A 226 5.99 -22.24 -4.32
CA ASP A 226 5.17 -22.50 -5.52
C ASP A 226 3.79 -23.05 -5.16
N TYR A 227 3.72 -23.99 -4.22
CA TYR A 227 2.45 -24.51 -3.71
C TYR A 227 1.59 -23.41 -3.09
N GLU A 228 2.19 -22.54 -2.27
CA GLU A 228 1.47 -21.45 -1.62
C GLU A 228 0.98 -20.38 -2.60
N ILE A 229 1.76 -20.06 -3.61
CA ILE A 229 1.35 -19.17 -4.70
C ILE A 229 0.15 -19.79 -5.45
N ALA A 230 0.25 -21.06 -5.83
CA ALA A 230 -0.81 -21.76 -6.55
C ALA A 230 -2.11 -21.86 -5.73
N TRP A 231 -1.99 -22.11 -4.42
CA TRP A 231 -3.15 -22.17 -3.52
C TRP A 231 -3.84 -20.80 -3.40
N ARG A 232 -3.07 -19.73 -3.20
CA ARG A 232 -3.60 -18.36 -3.12
C ARG A 232 -4.19 -17.88 -4.44
N HIS A 233 -3.57 -18.26 -5.56
CA HIS A 233 -4.10 -17.95 -6.87
C HIS A 233 -5.45 -18.61 -7.11
N ARG A 234 -5.62 -19.89 -6.78
CA ARG A 234 -6.93 -20.56 -6.84
C ARG A 234 -7.97 -19.82 -5.99
N ARG A 235 -7.59 -19.44 -4.77
CA ARG A 235 -8.46 -18.68 -3.86
C ARG A 235 -8.82 -17.29 -4.39
N PHE A 236 -7.93 -16.65 -5.14
CA PHE A 236 -8.23 -15.41 -5.85
C PHE A 236 -9.25 -15.64 -6.96
N LEU A 237 -9.07 -16.68 -7.79
CA LEU A 237 -9.97 -17.00 -8.90
C LEU A 237 -11.40 -17.28 -8.42
N THR A 238 -11.57 -18.01 -7.32
CA THR A 238 -12.92 -18.30 -6.76
C THR A 238 -13.66 -17.03 -6.29
N ARG A 239 -12.95 -15.95 -6.00
CA ARG A 239 -13.52 -14.69 -5.51
C ARG A 239 -13.51 -13.57 -6.54
N ARG A 240 -13.01 -13.84 -7.75
CA ARG A 240 -12.80 -12.83 -8.77
C ARG A 240 -14.11 -12.16 -9.22
N THR A 241 -15.15 -12.94 -9.43
CA THR A 241 -16.47 -12.42 -9.84
C THR A 241 -17.05 -11.50 -8.78
N ASP A 242 -17.08 -11.94 -7.52
CA ASP A 242 -17.55 -11.12 -6.38
C ASP A 242 -16.74 -9.81 -6.26
N LEU A 243 -15.45 -9.88 -6.57
CA LEU A 243 -14.56 -8.73 -6.53
C LEU A 243 -14.86 -7.74 -7.67
N ILE A 244 -15.16 -8.22 -8.86
CA ILE A 244 -15.60 -7.38 -9.99
C ILE A 244 -16.90 -6.68 -9.63
N GLU A 245 -17.88 -7.41 -9.08
CA GLU A 245 -19.14 -6.83 -8.61
C GLU A 245 -18.92 -5.78 -7.52
N ALA A 246 -18.03 -6.06 -6.55
CA ALA A 246 -17.64 -5.10 -5.52
C ALA A 246 -16.99 -3.83 -6.09
N CYS A 247 -16.16 -3.96 -7.14
CA CYS A 247 -15.59 -2.81 -7.83
C CYS A 247 -16.69 -2.01 -8.55
N GLN A 248 -17.63 -2.67 -9.22
CA GLN A 248 -18.73 -2.04 -9.93
C GLN A 248 -19.74 -1.37 -8.99
N ALA A 249 -19.87 -1.85 -7.76
CA ALA A 249 -20.72 -1.27 -6.73
C ALA A 249 -20.20 0.08 -6.20
N ILE A 250 -18.93 0.45 -6.47
CA ILE A 250 -18.41 1.77 -6.14
C ILE A 250 -19.01 2.79 -7.11
N ARG A 251 -20.15 3.36 -6.72
CA ARG A 251 -20.83 4.44 -7.43
C ARG A 251 -20.83 5.66 -6.53
N LEU A 252 -20.44 6.79 -7.09
CA LEU A 252 -20.45 8.05 -6.34
C LEU A 252 -21.80 8.72 -6.49
N ASP A 253 -22.42 9.01 -5.37
CA ASP A 253 -23.71 9.68 -5.31
C ASP A 253 -23.64 11.07 -5.95
N ARG A 254 -24.73 11.53 -6.56
CA ARG A 254 -24.89 12.94 -6.93
C ARG A 254 -24.85 13.76 -5.64
N PRO A 255 -24.23 14.94 -5.63
CA PRO A 255 -24.06 15.70 -4.42
C PRO A 255 -25.42 16.06 -3.82
N GLN A 256 -25.84 15.33 -2.80
CA GLN A 256 -26.76 15.87 -1.82
C GLN A 256 -25.92 16.81 -0.95
N LEU A 257 -26.39 18.02 -0.74
CA LEU A 257 -25.78 19.02 0.15
C LEU A 257 -25.80 18.54 1.62
N ARG A 258 -25.08 17.46 1.92
CA ARG A 258 -24.82 17.04 3.30
C ARG A 258 -23.55 17.71 3.78
N ARG A 259 -23.64 18.38 4.94
CA ARG A 259 -22.49 18.94 5.65
C ARG A 259 -21.43 17.85 5.84
N ILE A 260 -20.24 18.09 5.32
CA ILE A 260 -19.10 17.19 5.43
C ILE A 260 -18.64 17.24 6.89
N ALA A 261 -18.85 16.17 7.63
CA ALA A 261 -18.17 15.99 8.89
C ALA A 261 -16.68 15.71 8.57
N ALA A 262 -15.79 16.60 8.99
CA ALA A 262 -14.36 16.37 8.86
C ALA A 262 -13.98 15.17 9.72
N SER A 263 -13.51 14.10 9.08
CA SER A 263 -13.16 12.89 9.79
C SER A 263 -11.82 13.06 10.51
N ALA A 264 -11.74 12.49 11.71
CA ALA A 264 -10.54 12.45 12.57
C ALA A 264 -9.31 11.76 11.93
N ALA A 265 -9.46 11.19 10.73
CA ALA A 265 -8.39 10.52 9.99
C ALA A 265 -7.21 11.45 9.61
N SER A 266 -7.46 12.77 9.51
CA SER A 266 -6.40 13.76 9.25
C SER A 266 -5.47 13.95 10.47
N ILE A 267 -5.95 13.66 11.68
CA ILE A 267 -5.18 13.81 12.93
C ILE A 267 -4.12 12.72 13.07
N GLY A 268 -4.42 11.50 12.63
CA GLY A 268 -3.47 10.36 12.67
C GLY A 268 -2.21 10.56 11.82
N VAL A 269 -2.28 11.35 10.74
CA VAL A 269 -1.12 11.61 9.87
C VAL A 269 -0.07 12.46 10.57
N ALA A 270 -0.49 13.55 11.20
CA ALA A 270 0.41 14.45 11.93
C ALA A 270 1.03 13.72 13.13
N THR A 271 0.26 12.91 13.85
CA THR A 271 0.73 12.14 15.01
C THR A 271 1.74 11.04 14.61
N ALA A 272 1.50 10.31 13.51
CA ALA A 272 2.41 9.27 13.05
C ALA A 272 3.77 9.84 12.59
N LEU A 273 3.76 11.00 11.90
CA LEU A 273 5.00 11.66 11.47
C LEU A 273 5.75 12.33 12.64
N LEU A 274 5.01 12.89 13.62
CA LEU A 274 5.58 13.38 14.87
C LEU A 274 6.21 12.24 15.69
N ALA A 275 5.58 11.08 15.79
CA ALA A 275 6.15 9.90 16.48
C ALA A 275 7.46 9.44 15.85
N ILE A 276 7.58 9.48 14.51
CA ILE A 276 8.83 9.18 13.81
C ILE A 276 9.90 10.25 14.08
N SER A 277 9.50 11.52 14.20
CA SER A 277 10.43 12.65 14.46
C SER A 277 10.81 12.77 15.94
N GLN A 278 9.92 12.44 16.89
CA GLN A 278 10.14 12.54 18.34
C GLN A 278 10.81 11.31 18.96
N GLY A 279 10.99 10.21 18.22
CA GLY A 279 11.82 9.06 18.62
C GLY A 279 13.31 9.42 18.87
N ARG A 280 13.60 10.72 19.03
CA ARG A 280 14.91 11.34 19.24
C ARG A 280 15.17 11.81 20.68
N ARG A 281 14.40 11.36 21.66
CA ARG A 281 14.78 11.65 23.06
C ARG A 281 14.98 10.39 23.86
#